data_a2f865f550b6193ae343b0366139590f
#
_entry.id   a2f865f550b6193ae343b0366139590f
#
_cell.length_a   1.000
_cell.length_b   1.000
_cell.length_c   1.000
_cell.angle_alpha   90.00
_cell.angle_beta   90.00
_cell.angle_gamma   90.00
#
_symmetry.space_group_name_H-M   'P 1'
#
loop_
_entity.id
_entity.type
_entity.pdbx_description
1 polymer ?
#
loop_
_entity_poly.entity_id
_entity_poly.type
_entity_poly.pdbx_seq_one_letter_code
_entity_poly.pdbx_strand_id
1 'polypeptide(L)'
;MTSELFHCYANQVAELDKMVSKLVFESYGVEKYHESHVGSVTYNVRFIRYRVPEQNEMNVGVAPHTDKNFITILQQNETDGLEVQLKNGSWIPIDFPPSSVVIMAGDVFSVRYSLFCH
;
A
#
# COMPACT_ATOMS: atom_id res chain seq x y z
N MET A 1 3.66 -20.40 -9.84
CA MET A 1 2.29 -19.86 -9.66
C MET A 1 1.62 -19.86 -11.02
N THR A 2 0.44 -20.47 -11.16
CA THR A 2 -0.31 -20.47 -12.42
C THR A 2 -0.90 -19.08 -12.68
N SER A 3 -1.13 -18.76 -13.96
CA SER A 3 -1.75 -17.49 -14.36
C SER A 3 -3.12 -17.29 -13.70
N GLU A 4 -3.91 -18.35 -13.58
CA GLU A 4 -5.24 -18.32 -12.94
C GLU A 4 -5.17 -17.96 -11.45
N LEU A 5 -4.21 -18.53 -10.72
CA LEU A 5 -4.02 -18.22 -9.31
C LEU A 5 -3.60 -16.75 -9.11
N PHE A 6 -2.75 -16.24 -10.00
CA PHE A 6 -2.37 -14.83 -10.00
C PHE A 6 -3.58 -13.91 -10.19
N HIS A 7 -4.42 -14.19 -11.18
CA HIS A 7 -5.62 -13.40 -11.44
C HIS A 7 -6.64 -13.47 -10.28
N CYS A 8 -6.82 -14.66 -9.71
CA CYS A 8 -7.68 -14.83 -8.55
C CYS A 8 -7.22 -13.98 -7.37
N TYR A 9 -5.94 -14.03 -7.04
CA TYR A 9 -5.35 -13.21 -5.98
C TYR A 9 -5.49 -11.71 -6.27
N ALA A 10 -5.13 -11.27 -7.47
CA ALA A 10 -5.22 -9.88 -7.87
C ALA A 10 -6.65 -9.34 -7.77
N ASN A 11 -7.65 -10.13 -8.16
CA ASN A 11 -9.05 -9.76 -8.02
C ASN A 11 -9.48 -9.63 -6.55
N GLN A 12 -9.04 -10.53 -5.67
CA GLN A 12 -9.36 -10.45 -4.25
C GLN A 12 -8.76 -9.19 -3.61
N VAL A 13 -7.53 -8.84 -3.96
CA VAL A 13 -6.88 -7.61 -3.46
C VAL A 13 -7.57 -6.37 -4.03
N ALA A 14 -8.01 -6.39 -5.28
CA ALA A 14 -8.78 -5.30 -5.87
C ALA A 14 -10.14 -5.09 -5.18
N GLU A 15 -10.82 -6.16 -4.78
CA GLU A 15 -12.06 -6.04 -3.99
C GLU A 15 -11.80 -5.47 -2.59
N LEU A 16 -10.68 -5.84 -1.97
CA LEU A 16 -10.26 -5.25 -0.70
C LEU A 16 -10.01 -3.74 -0.85
N ASP A 17 -9.31 -3.31 -1.91
CA ASP A 17 -9.09 -1.90 -2.21
C ASP A 17 -10.40 -1.12 -2.36
N LYS A 18 -11.38 -1.67 -3.09
CA LYS A 18 -12.71 -1.07 -3.23
C LYS A 18 -13.42 -0.90 -1.88
N MET A 19 -13.34 -1.89 -0.99
CA MET A 19 -13.95 -1.81 0.34
C MET A 19 -13.27 -0.73 1.18
N VAL A 20 -11.94 -0.69 1.20
CA VAL A 20 -11.17 0.30 1.97
C VAL A 20 -11.39 1.70 1.44
N SER A 21 -11.30 1.90 0.12
CA SER A 21 -11.55 3.19 -0.51
C SER A 21 -12.97 3.68 -0.24
N LYS A 22 -13.98 2.79 -0.25
CA LYS A 22 -15.36 3.16 0.11
C LYS A 22 -15.45 3.71 1.54
N LEU A 23 -14.86 3.01 2.52
CA LEU A 23 -14.82 3.48 3.90
C LEU A 23 -14.13 4.85 4.04
N VAL A 24 -13.06 5.06 3.28
CA VAL A 24 -12.37 6.36 3.24
C VAL A 24 -13.29 7.45 2.69
N PHE A 25 -13.96 7.23 1.56
CA PHE A 25 -14.88 8.19 0.96
C PHE A 25 -16.06 8.51 1.89
N GLU A 26 -16.63 7.51 2.55
CA GLU A 26 -17.68 7.67 3.55
C GLU A 26 -17.20 8.50 4.75
N SER A 27 -15.99 8.22 5.26
CA SER A 27 -15.41 8.97 6.40
C SER A 27 -15.20 10.46 6.12
N TYR A 28 -15.04 10.83 4.86
CA TYR A 28 -14.93 12.23 4.42
C TYR A 28 -16.26 12.83 3.94
N GLY A 29 -17.37 12.08 3.98
CA GLY A 29 -18.69 12.54 3.50
C GLY A 29 -18.74 12.80 1.99
N VAL A 30 -17.96 12.07 1.22
CA VAL A 30 -17.83 12.20 -0.24
C VAL A 30 -18.12 10.90 -0.99
N GLU A 31 -18.88 10.02 -0.39
CA GLU A 31 -19.24 8.69 -0.89
C GLU A 31 -19.82 8.71 -2.32
N LYS A 32 -20.51 9.77 -2.69
CA LYS A 32 -21.08 9.96 -4.05
C LYS A 32 -20.03 9.94 -5.18
N TYR A 33 -18.77 10.18 -4.85
CA TYR A 33 -17.67 10.15 -5.82
C TYR A 33 -16.94 8.81 -5.88
N HIS A 34 -17.26 7.86 -4.99
CA HIS A 34 -16.54 6.59 -4.90
C HIS A 34 -16.69 5.75 -6.17
N GLU A 35 -17.88 5.69 -6.77
CA GLU A 35 -18.11 4.91 -8.00
C GLU A 35 -17.26 5.45 -9.16
N SER A 36 -17.19 6.77 -9.33
CA SER A 36 -16.33 7.42 -10.32
C SER A 36 -14.84 7.14 -10.05
N HIS A 37 -14.44 7.15 -8.78
CA HIS A 37 -13.07 6.80 -8.38
C HIS A 37 -12.75 5.35 -8.79
N VAL A 38 -13.58 4.39 -8.41
CA VAL A 38 -13.37 2.95 -8.76
C VAL A 38 -13.29 2.75 -10.28
N GLY A 39 -14.12 3.45 -11.05
CA GLY A 39 -14.09 3.39 -12.52
C GLY A 39 -12.82 3.96 -13.16
N SER A 40 -12.06 4.78 -12.43
CA SER A 40 -10.80 5.41 -12.90
C SER A 40 -9.53 4.70 -12.42
N VAL A 41 -9.65 3.73 -11.49
CA VAL A 41 -8.49 3.06 -10.91
C VAL A 41 -7.88 2.06 -11.88
N THR A 42 -6.56 2.09 -11.99
CA THR A 42 -5.76 1.06 -12.64
C THR A 42 -4.87 0.39 -11.60
N TYR A 43 -4.98 -0.93 -11.49
CA TYR A 43 -4.20 -1.70 -10.53
C TYR A 43 -2.85 -2.12 -11.10
N ASN A 44 -1.81 -1.99 -10.27
CA ASN A 44 -0.49 -2.53 -10.54
C ASN A 44 -0.15 -3.53 -9.43
N VAL A 45 0.00 -4.80 -9.78
CA VAL A 45 0.37 -5.87 -8.84
C VAL A 45 1.80 -6.29 -9.08
N ARG A 46 2.61 -6.32 -8.03
CA ARG A 46 4.00 -6.71 -8.08
C ARG A 46 4.27 -7.85 -7.11
N PHE A 47 4.94 -8.90 -7.59
CA PHE A 47 5.54 -9.92 -6.76
C PHE A 47 7.05 -9.68 -6.72
N ILE A 48 7.56 -9.37 -5.53
CA ILE A 48 8.95 -9.00 -5.33
C ILE A 48 9.63 -10.09 -4.50
N ARG A 49 10.75 -10.56 -4.97
CA ARG A 49 11.64 -11.45 -4.23
C ARG A 49 12.96 -10.75 -4.00
N TYR A 50 13.29 -10.51 -2.76
CA TYR A 50 14.58 -9.98 -2.37
C TYR A 50 15.60 -11.13 -2.27
N ARG A 51 16.80 -10.93 -2.78
CA ARG A 51 17.91 -11.84 -2.55
C ARG A 51 18.53 -11.59 -1.17
N VAL A 52 19.23 -12.57 -0.66
CA VAL A 52 20.06 -12.37 0.54
C VAL A 52 21.18 -11.36 0.19
N PRO A 53 21.42 -10.33 0.98
CA PRO A 53 22.50 -9.37 0.74
C PRO A 53 23.88 -10.07 0.86
N GLU A 54 24.84 -9.62 0.06
CA GLU A 54 26.22 -10.09 0.15
C GLU A 54 26.93 -9.48 1.38
N GLN A 55 28.02 -10.12 1.80
CA GLN A 55 28.89 -9.55 2.85
C GLN A 55 29.33 -8.15 2.43
N ASN A 56 29.04 -7.15 3.23
CA ASN A 56 29.30 -5.71 3.02
C ASN A 56 28.27 -4.94 2.21
N GLU A 57 27.15 -5.51 1.80
CA GLU A 57 26.02 -4.74 1.27
C GLU A 57 25.14 -4.17 2.40
N MET A 58 24.62 -2.96 2.19
CA MET A 58 23.55 -2.46 3.05
C MET A 58 22.30 -3.30 2.82
N ASN A 59 21.70 -3.76 3.91
CA ASN A 59 20.46 -4.57 3.86
C ASN A 59 19.22 -3.67 3.59
N VAL A 60 19.23 -2.98 2.44
CA VAL A 60 18.15 -2.12 2.00
C VAL A 60 17.57 -2.69 0.71
N GLY A 61 16.37 -3.24 0.79
CA GLY A 61 15.69 -3.82 -0.38
C GLY A 61 15.15 -2.75 -1.34
N VAL A 62 14.58 -1.68 -0.79
CA VAL A 62 14.04 -0.53 -1.54
C VAL A 62 14.44 0.74 -0.82
N ALA A 63 14.91 1.73 -1.58
CA ALA A 63 15.24 3.04 -1.01
C ALA A 63 13.99 3.71 -0.40
N PRO A 64 14.15 4.52 0.66
CA PRO A 64 13.06 5.30 1.22
C PRO A 64 12.33 6.12 0.16
N HIS A 65 11.00 6.03 0.13
CA HIS A 65 10.14 6.74 -0.81
C HIS A 65 8.73 6.91 -0.26
N THR A 66 7.92 7.67 -0.96
CA THR A 66 6.47 7.73 -0.77
C THR A 66 5.77 7.18 -2.00
N ASP A 67 4.61 6.54 -1.80
CA ASP A 67 3.82 6.03 -2.91
C ASP A 67 2.99 7.15 -3.55
N LYS A 68 3.06 7.27 -4.87
CA LYS A 68 2.36 8.31 -5.66
C LYS A 68 0.90 7.95 -5.99
N ASN A 69 0.35 6.96 -5.34
CA ASN A 69 -1.01 6.44 -5.56
C ASN A 69 -1.98 6.91 -4.47
N PHE A 70 -3.20 6.35 -4.51
CA PHE A 70 -4.23 6.56 -3.49
C PHE A 70 -4.03 5.60 -2.31
N ILE A 71 -3.96 4.29 -2.58
CA ILE A 71 -3.76 3.24 -1.57
C ILE A 71 -2.71 2.25 -2.08
N THR A 72 -1.84 1.81 -1.19
CA THR A 72 -0.97 0.64 -1.37
C THR A 72 -1.37 -0.46 -0.41
N ILE A 73 -1.52 -1.67 -0.91
CA ILE A 73 -1.77 -2.86 -0.10
C ILE A 73 -0.53 -3.74 -0.18
N LEU A 74 0.09 -3.99 0.97
CA LEU A 74 1.27 -4.83 1.10
C LEU A 74 0.93 -6.13 1.81
N GLN A 75 1.46 -7.23 1.30
CA GLN A 75 1.49 -8.52 1.95
C GLN A 75 2.90 -9.06 1.92
N GLN A 76 3.34 -9.67 3.01
CA GLN A 76 4.63 -10.35 3.12
C GLN A 76 4.42 -11.82 3.47
N ASN A 77 5.46 -12.61 3.28
CA ASN A 77 5.56 -13.96 3.80
C ASN A 77 6.14 -13.94 5.24
N GLU A 78 6.95 -14.92 5.58
CA GLU A 78 7.53 -15.07 6.93
C GLU A 78 8.75 -14.15 7.20
N THR A 79 9.10 -13.28 6.25
CA THR A 79 10.28 -12.39 6.37
C THR A 79 9.84 -10.95 6.54
N ASP A 80 10.20 -10.37 7.68
CA ASP A 80 9.97 -8.96 7.98
C ASP A 80 10.94 -8.06 7.23
N GLY A 81 10.56 -6.79 7.05
CA GLY A 81 11.43 -5.83 6.38
C GLY A 81 10.78 -4.49 6.04
N LEU A 82 9.50 -4.32 6.37
CA LEU A 82 8.84 -3.04 6.19
C LEU A 82 9.21 -2.10 7.34
N GLU A 83 9.71 -0.92 7.00
CA GLU A 83 9.94 0.17 7.94
C GLU A 83 9.19 1.42 7.48
N VAL A 84 8.63 2.17 8.43
CA VAL A 84 7.90 3.40 8.17
C VAL A 84 8.58 4.56 8.90
N GLN A 85 8.79 5.66 8.19
CA GLN A 85 9.34 6.87 8.78
C GLN A 85 8.23 7.72 9.42
N LEU A 86 8.40 8.05 10.69
CA LEU A 86 7.52 8.96 11.41
C LEU A 86 7.82 10.42 11.05
N LYS A 87 6.88 11.31 11.39
CA LYS A 87 7.03 12.77 11.16
C LYS A 87 8.26 13.39 11.85
N ASN A 88 8.72 12.79 12.94
CA ASN A 88 9.93 13.22 13.64
C ASN A 88 11.24 12.71 13.01
N GLY A 89 11.14 11.97 11.90
CA GLY A 89 12.27 11.40 11.16
C GLY A 89 12.73 10.03 11.65
N SER A 90 12.21 9.51 12.76
CA SER A 90 12.58 8.17 13.24
C SER A 90 11.92 7.08 12.39
N TRP A 91 12.60 5.95 12.23
CA TRP A 91 12.11 4.77 11.53
C TRP A 91 11.59 3.75 12.53
N ILE A 92 10.44 3.16 12.23
CA ILE A 92 9.85 2.07 13.01
C ILE A 92 9.62 0.86 12.11
N PRO A 93 10.01 -0.35 12.56
CA PRO A 93 9.67 -1.57 11.86
C PRO A 93 8.17 -1.86 12.02
N ILE A 94 7.56 -2.36 10.97
CA ILE A 94 6.18 -2.82 10.96
C ILE A 94 6.20 -4.35 10.82
N ASP A 95 5.90 -5.01 11.92
CA ASP A 95 5.76 -6.46 11.98
C ASP A 95 4.29 -6.85 11.78
N PHE A 96 4.03 -7.76 10.83
CA PHE A 96 2.69 -8.26 10.57
C PHE A 96 2.73 -9.70 10.03
N PRO A 97 1.81 -10.56 10.46
CA PRO A 97 1.83 -11.96 10.06
C PRO A 97 1.49 -12.15 8.57
N PRO A 98 1.96 -13.25 7.94
CA PRO A 98 1.71 -13.54 6.53
C PRO A 98 0.24 -13.61 6.12
N SER A 99 -0.66 -13.83 7.08
CA SER A 99 -2.12 -13.88 6.87
C SER A 99 -2.80 -12.51 6.89
N SER A 100 -2.03 -11.44 7.10
CA SER A 100 -2.54 -10.07 7.13
C SER A 100 -1.96 -9.21 6.02
N VAL A 101 -2.50 -8.02 5.88
CA VAL A 101 -2.03 -7.00 4.93
C VAL A 101 -1.81 -5.68 5.66
N VAL A 102 -0.87 -4.89 5.17
CA VAL A 102 -0.71 -3.49 5.56
C VAL A 102 -1.31 -2.61 4.47
N ILE A 103 -2.15 -1.68 4.87
CA ILE A 103 -2.76 -0.70 3.97
C ILE A 103 -2.14 0.65 4.27
N MET A 104 -1.55 1.26 3.25
CA MET A 104 -0.90 2.56 3.35
C MET A 104 -1.59 3.58 2.46
N ALA A 105 -1.77 4.78 2.99
CA ALA A 105 -2.20 5.94 2.23
C ALA A 105 -1.04 6.49 1.41
N GLY A 106 -1.24 6.67 0.11
CA GLY A 106 -0.26 7.30 -0.75
C GLY A 106 -0.31 8.83 -0.70
N ASP A 107 0.54 9.48 -1.47
CA ASP A 107 0.72 10.95 -1.49
C ASP A 107 -0.56 11.73 -1.84
N VAL A 108 -1.52 11.11 -2.50
CA VAL A 108 -2.81 11.73 -2.82
C VAL A 108 -3.55 12.20 -1.56
N PHE A 109 -3.37 11.50 -0.43
CA PHE A 109 -3.94 11.93 0.84
C PHE A 109 -3.24 13.17 1.42
N SER A 110 -1.95 13.34 1.17
CA SER A 110 -1.16 14.48 1.66
C SER A 110 -1.61 15.81 1.04
N VAL A 111 -2.03 15.80 -0.21
CA VAL A 111 -2.54 16.99 -0.92
C VAL A 111 -3.83 17.53 -0.30
N ARG A 112 -4.66 16.68 0.29
CA ARG A 112 -5.91 17.11 0.94
C ARG A 112 -5.67 17.82 2.26
N TYR A 113 -4.64 17.48 3.02
CA TYR A 113 -4.34 18.19 4.28
C TYR A 113 -3.90 19.62 4.09
N SER A 114 -3.25 19.95 2.97
CA SER A 114 -2.81 21.32 2.67
C SER A 114 -3.92 22.23 2.14
N LEU A 115 -5.03 21.68 1.63
CA LEU A 115 -6.17 22.45 1.12
C LEU A 115 -7.23 22.78 2.18
N PHE A 116 -7.22 22.11 3.34
CA PHE A 116 -8.18 22.31 4.42
C PHE A 116 -7.61 23.01 5.66
N CYS A 117 -6.34 23.38 5.66
CA CYS A 117 -5.70 24.15 6.72
C CYS A 117 -5.59 25.65 6.36
N HIS A 118 -6.70 26.26 5.94
CA HIS A 118 -6.84 27.70 5.86
C HIS A 118 -8.13 28.15 6.53
#